data_19aeecc927ec1b3300037d1a9da41a93
#
_entry.id   19aeecc927ec1b3300037d1a9da41a93
#
_cell.length_a   1.000
_cell.length_b   1.000
_cell.length_c   1.000
_cell.angle_alpha   90.00
_cell.angle_beta   90.00
_cell.angle_gamma   90.00
#
_symmetry.space_group_name_H-M   'P 1'
#
loop_
_entity.id
_entity.type
_entity.pdbx_description
1 polymer ?
#
loop_
_entity_poly.entity_id
_entity_poly.type
_entity_poly.pdbx_seq_one_letter_code
_entity_poly.pdbx_strand_id
1 'polypeptide(L)'
;MLRVGIVGLPNAGKSTLFNALTRAHAQVAGHPFTTVDPNVGEAVVPDPRLDRLAGVLRPERVVPAHVRIVDIAGLVRGSHRGEGLGNRFLGHIREMDALLMVLRAFESQAAPHPDGDVDPARDLDTLVTELALADLDTVAGAADRAGRRAAGTGDPSERARAEALAQAGAALERGGPVRETLPPEDLERLGELFLLTAKPMLFVLNVGEDDAGRPDEVVVAHRAALPANAEVVAVCAKLEEEVEDLDDEEAVQLLDAYGVHERGTARIAAAARKLLGLITFYSIESSECRAWLVPEGTTAVGAAAEIHTDMARGFIRAEVVPADVLIEAGSPAAARDRGAVRIEGRDHLVRDSDVLTFRFRA
;
A
#
# COMPACT_ATOMS: atom_id res chain seq x y z
N MET A 1 0.99 -0.70 -11.55
CA MET A 1 0.26 -0.85 -10.27
C MET A 1 1.28 -1.01 -9.15
N LEU A 2 1.20 -0.19 -8.07
CA LEU A 2 2.12 -0.20 -6.94
C LEU A 2 1.92 -1.44 -6.06
N ARG A 3 3.01 -1.89 -5.40
CA ARG A 3 3.08 -3.13 -4.62
C ARG A 3 3.33 -2.84 -3.15
N VAL A 4 2.57 -3.46 -2.26
CA VAL A 4 2.77 -3.42 -0.81
C VAL A 4 3.24 -4.79 -0.33
N GLY A 5 4.41 -4.86 0.28
CA GLY A 5 4.98 -6.10 0.80
C GLY A 5 4.60 -6.31 2.27
N ILE A 6 4.06 -7.49 2.61
CA ILE A 6 3.83 -7.87 4.00
C ILE A 6 5.13 -8.38 4.60
N VAL A 7 5.56 -7.74 5.69
CA VAL A 7 6.80 -8.06 6.42
C VAL A 7 6.49 -8.25 7.91
N GLY A 8 7.17 -9.17 8.56
CA GLY A 8 7.01 -9.43 10.00
C GLY A 8 7.78 -10.68 10.41
N LEU A 9 7.91 -10.92 11.71
CA LEU A 9 8.57 -12.10 12.26
C LEU A 9 7.78 -13.39 11.96
N PRO A 10 8.38 -14.57 12.05
CA PRO A 10 7.64 -15.83 11.99
C PRO A 10 6.50 -15.87 13.01
N ASN A 11 5.39 -16.49 12.63
CA ASN A 11 4.18 -16.62 13.47
C ASN A 11 3.50 -15.29 13.88
N ALA A 12 3.80 -14.17 13.18
CA ALA A 12 3.09 -12.91 13.37
C ALA A 12 1.70 -12.87 12.68
N GLY A 13 1.32 -13.92 11.92
CA GLY A 13 0.04 -14.00 11.22
C GLY A 13 0.02 -13.37 9.82
N LYS A 14 1.19 -13.20 9.18
CA LYS A 14 1.31 -12.58 7.85
C LYS A 14 0.49 -13.27 6.76
N SER A 15 0.60 -14.60 6.65
CA SER A 15 -0.12 -15.35 5.61
C SER A 15 -1.62 -15.39 5.86
N THR A 16 -2.05 -15.44 7.12
CA THR A 16 -3.45 -15.27 7.52
C THR A 16 -3.98 -13.91 7.07
N LEU A 17 -3.23 -12.84 7.37
CA LEU A 17 -3.58 -11.49 6.95
C LEU A 17 -3.60 -11.34 5.42
N PHE A 18 -2.62 -11.92 4.73
CA PHE A 18 -2.59 -11.94 3.26
C PHE A 18 -3.83 -12.61 2.68
N ASN A 19 -4.20 -13.79 3.19
CA ASN A 19 -5.39 -14.49 2.76
C ASN A 19 -6.66 -13.65 2.99
N ALA A 20 -6.83 -13.07 4.17
CA ALA A 20 -7.94 -12.20 4.50
C ALA A 20 -8.05 -10.97 3.56
N LEU A 21 -6.90 -10.36 3.22
CA LEU A 21 -6.87 -9.19 2.32
C LEU A 21 -7.18 -9.53 0.86
N THR A 22 -6.86 -10.75 0.39
CA THR A 22 -6.85 -11.07 -1.04
C THR A 22 -7.96 -12.00 -1.49
N ARG A 23 -8.60 -12.76 -0.57
CA ARG A 23 -9.73 -13.67 -0.88
C ARG A 23 -10.97 -12.92 -1.36
N ALA A 24 -11.29 -11.78 -0.74
CA ALA A 24 -12.42 -10.94 -1.15
C ALA A 24 -12.36 -10.58 -2.64
N HIS A 25 -11.16 -10.30 -3.17
CA HIS A 25 -10.99 -10.03 -4.60
C HIS A 25 -11.22 -11.27 -5.48
N ALA A 26 -10.76 -12.44 -5.05
CA ALA A 26 -10.94 -13.68 -5.81
C ALA A 26 -12.43 -14.03 -5.99
N GLN A 27 -13.27 -13.76 -5.00
CA GLN A 27 -14.72 -13.93 -5.08
C GLN A 27 -15.38 -12.94 -6.05
N VAL A 28 -14.98 -11.67 -6.03
CA VAL A 28 -15.54 -10.62 -6.90
C VAL A 28 -15.12 -10.81 -8.37
N ALA A 29 -13.88 -11.22 -8.62
CA ALA A 29 -13.33 -11.35 -9.97
C ALA A 29 -13.80 -12.60 -10.72
N GLY A 30 -14.27 -13.63 -10.01
CA GLY A 30 -14.71 -14.89 -10.61
C GLY A 30 -13.64 -15.67 -11.38
N HIS A 31 -12.38 -15.29 -11.26
CA HIS A 31 -11.25 -15.92 -11.91
C HIS A 31 -10.25 -16.48 -10.89
N PRO A 32 -9.98 -17.78 -10.88
CA PRO A 32 -8.85 -18.32 -10.13
C PRO A 32 -7.56 -17.75 -10.71
N PHE A 33 -6.69 -17.20 -9.84
CA PHE A 33 -5.39 -16.68 -10.25
C PHE A 33 -4.56 -17.76 -10.96
N THR A 34 -4.25 -17.51 -12.23
CA THR A 34 -3.33 -18.33 -13.05
C THR A 34 -1.92 -17.75 -13.05
N THR A 35 -1.54 -16.95 -12.05
CA THR A 35 -0.22 -16.35 -11.97
C THR A 35 0.79 -17.29 -11.31
N VAL A 36 1.98 -17.36 -11.90
CA VAL A 36 3.12 -18.21 -11.53
C VAL A 36 3.73 -17.84 -10.17
N ASP A 37 3.29 -16.75 -9.54
CA ASP A 37 3.77 -16.24 -8.26
C ASP A 37 2.69 -16.43 -7.19
N PRO A 38 2.77 -17.49 -6.33
CA PRO A 38 1.72 -17.85 -5.38
C PRO A 38 1.51 -16.82 -4.25
N ASN A 39 2.39 -15.83 -4.15
CA ASN A 39 2.43 -14.86 -3.05
C ASN A 39 1.99 -13.44 -3.45
N VAL A 40 1.28 -13.27 -4.55
CA VAL A 40 0.77 -11.97 -5.01
C VAL A 40 -0.74 -12.01 -5.07
N GLY A 41 -1.38 -11.04 -4.42
CA GLY A 41 -2.84 -10.88 -4.44
C GLY A 41 -3.25 -9.42 -4.56
N GLU A 42 -4.54 -9.16 -4.61
CA GLU A 42 -5.11 -7.83 -4.73
C GLU A 42 -6.11 -7.61 -3.59
N ALA A 43 -5.94 -6.54 -2.83
CA ALA A 43 -6.85 -6.10 -1.78
C ALA A 43 -7.80 -5.03 -2.32
N VAL A 44 -9.08 -5.21 -2.11
CA VAL A 44 -10.11 -4.23 -2.47
C VAL A 44 -9.96 -2.98 -1.61
N VAL A 45 -9.93 -1.80 -2.23
CA VAL A 45 -9.98 -0.52 -1.53
C VAL A 45 -11.44 -0.06 -1.46
N PRO A 46 -12.06 -0.04 -0.27
CA PRO A 46 -13.43 0.42 -0.11
C PRO A 46 -13.55 1.90 -0.49
N ASP A 47 -14.57 2.23 -1.26
CA ASP A 47 -14.86 3.62 -1.64
C ASP A 47 -16.37 3.88 -1.66
N PRO A 48 -16.94 4.49 -0.61
CA PRO A 48 -18.36 4.81 -0.55
C PRO A 48 -18.87 5.71 -1.69
N ARG A 49 -17.95 6.42 -2.36
CA ARG A 49 -18.32 7.25 -3.53
C ARG A 49 -18.64 6.39 -4.75
N LEU A 50 -17.92 5.26 -4.91
CA LEU A 50 -18.22 4.30 -5.98
C LEU A 50 -19.61 3.70 -5.80
N ASP A 51 -19.99 3.34 -4.56
CA ASP A 51 -21.30 2.80 -4.23
C ASP A 51 -22.42 3.82 -4.52
N ARG A 52 -22.20 5.08 -4.14
CA ARG A 52 -23.14 6.18 -4.45
C ARG A 52 -23.27 6.42 -5.95
N LEU A 53 -22.16 6.41 -6.70
CA LEU A 53 -22.18 6.50 -8.17
C LEU A 53 -22.96 5.34 -8.77
N ALA A 54 -22.72 4.12 -8.32
CA ALA A 54 -23.43 2.92 -8.77
C ALA A 54 -24.94 3.00 -8.49
N GLY A 55 -25.32 3.49 -7.30
CA GLY A 55 -26.72 3.69 -6.93
C GLY A 55 -27.46 4.65 -7.85
N VAL A 56 -26.78 5.71 -8.32
CA VAL A 56 -27.34 6.73 -9.23
C VAL A 56 -27.33 6.26 -10.68
N LEU A 57 -26.20 5.70 -11.14
CA LEU A 57 -25.97 5.37 -12.55
C LEU A 57 -26.54 3.99 -12.93
N ARG A 58 -26.70 3.10 -11.98
CA ARG A 58 -27.18 1.72 -12.13
C ARG A 58 -26.46 0.95 -13.25
N PRO A 59 -25.12 0.88 -13.24
CA PRO A 59 -24.38 0.12 -14.22
C PRO A 59 -24.64 -1.39 -14.03
N GLU A 60 -24.41 -2.19 -15.06
CA GLU A 60 -24.49 -3.65 -14.95
C GLU A 60 -23.37 -4.23 -14.10
N ARG A 61 -22.22 -3.53 -14.06
CA ARG A 61 -21.03 -3.95 -13.31
C ARG A 61 -20.42 -2.78 -12.55
N VAL A 62 -20.08 -3.02 -11.27
CA VAL A 62 -19.31 -2.12 -10.41
C VAL A 62 -17.98 -2.78 -10.11
N VAL A 63 -16.88 -2.08 -10.36
CA VAL A 63 -15.53 -2.61 -10.15
C VAL A 63 -14.77 -1.69 -9.20
N PRO A 64 -14.48 -2.13 -7.97
CA PRO A 64 -13.70 -1.36 -7.02
C PRO A 64 -12.24 -1.24 -7.44
N ALA A 65 -11.54 -0.30 -6.84
CA ALA A 65 -10.10 -0.18 -6.98
C ALA A 65 -9.36 -1.19 -6.09
N HIS A 66 -8.14 -1.57 -6.47
CA HIS A 66 -7.35 -2.57 -5.77
C HIS A 66 -5.93 -2.07 -5.52
N VAL A 67 -5.34 -2.52 -4.40
CA VAL A 67 -3.92 -2.40 -4.10
C VAL A 67 -3.30 -3.80 -4.18
N ARG A 68 -2.15 -3.91 -4.85
CA ARG A 68 -1.43 -5.19 -4.95
C ARG A 68 -0.67 -5.47 -3.66
N ILE A 69 -0.95 -6.63 -3.06
CA ILE A 69 -0.32 -7.11 -1.84
C ILE A 69 0.58 -8.29 -2.18
N VAL A 70 1.76 -8.34 -1.57
CA VAL A 70 2.74 -9.42 -1.76
C VAL A 70 3.07 -10.02 -0.40
N ASP A 71 2.81 -11.32 -0.21
CA ASP A 71 3.26 -12.05 0.99
C ASP A 71 4.75 -12.36 0.84
N ILE A 72 5.57 -11.65 1.60
CA ILE A 72 7.00 -11.87 1.62
C ILE A 72 7.32 -12.79 2.80
N ALA A 73 8.09 -13.85 2.58
CA ALA A 73 8.47 -14.81 3.63
C ALA A 73 9.00 -14.09 4.89
N GLY A 74 8.84 -14.70 6.08
CA GLY A 74 9.17 -14.05 7.35
C GLY A 74 10.62 -13.63 7.49
N LEU A 75 10.85 -12.41 7.97
CA LEU A 75 12.16 -11.92 8.36
C LEU A 75 12.58 -12.65 9.66
N VAL A 76 13.80 -13.15 9.69
CA VAL A 76 14.41 -13.73 10.91
C VAL A 76 15.68 -12.99 11.25
N ARG A 77 16.06 -13.00 12.53
CA ARG A 77 17.33 -12.41 12.97
C ARG A 77 18.51 -12.98 12.16
N GLY A 78 19.39 -12.11 11.69
CA GLY A 78 20.53 -12.46 10.86
C GLY A 78 20.24 -12.64 9.38
N SER A 79 19.05 -12.26 8.91
CA SER A 79 18.68 -12.29 7.48
C SER A 79 19.64 -11.49 6.60
N HIS A 80 20.19 -10.39 7.12
CA HIS A 80 21.20 -9.57 6.42
C HIS A 80 22.54 -10.28 6.19
N ARG A 81 22.90 -11.31 7.02
CA ARG A 81 24.14 -12.09 6.92
C ARG A 81 23.97 -13.39 6.14
N GLY A 82 22.73 -13.73 5.76
CA GLY A 82 22.41 -15.04 5.18
C GLY A 82 22.87 -15.19 3.75
N GLU A 83 23.71 -16.20 3.48
CA GLU A 83 23.88 -16.72 2.12
C GLU A 83 22.59 -17.42 1.67
N GLY A 84 22.02 -16.99 0.54
CA GLY A 84 20.90 -17.65 -0.12
C GLY A 84 19.51 -17.08 0.21
N LEU A 85 18.78 -17.61 1.20
CA LEU A 85 17.37 -17.25 1.46
C LEU A 85 17.18 -15.83 1.99
N GLY A 86 18.06 -15.34 2.87
CA GLY A 86 18.00 -13.97 3.41
C GLY A 86 18.15 -12.90 2.34
N ASN A 87 19.12 -13.07 1.43
CA ASN A 87 19.35 -12.12 0.33
C ASN A 87 18.18 -12.10 -0.68
N ARG A 88 17.55 -13.24 -0.96
CA ARG A 88 16.35 -13.29 -1.82
C ARG A 88 15.18 -12.56 -1.17
N PHE A 89 14.97 -12.76 0.11
CA PHE A 89 13.94 -12.07 0.88
C PHE A 89 14.11 -10.54 0.84
N LEU A 90 15.31 -10.03 1.16
CA LEU A 90 15.62 -8.60 1.08
C LEU A 90 15.50 -8.07 -0.36
N GLY A 91 15.83 -8.90 -1.37
CA GLY A 91 15.61 -8.60 -2.78
C GLY A 91 14.12 -8.35 -3.09
N HIS A 92 13.23 -9.20 -2.61
CA HIS A 92 11.79 -9.01 -2.80
C HIS A 92 11.29 -7.74 -2.11
N ILE A 93 11.77 -7.43 -0.89
CA ILE A 93 11.40 -6.16 -0.22
C ILE A 93 11.85 -4.95 -1.05
N ARG A 94 13.02 -4.99 -1.71
CA ARG A 94 13.50 -3.90 -2.56
C ARG A 94 12.54 -3.55 -3.70
N GLU A 95 11.84 -4.55 -4.23
CA GLU A 95 10.87 -4.39 -5.32
C GLU A 95 9.53 -3.80 -4.88
N MET A 96 9.27 -3.69 -3.59
CA MET A 96 8.01 -3.14 -3.05
C MET A 96 8.06 -1.62 -3.01
N ASP A 97 6.90 -0.98 -3.18
CA ASP A 97 6.74 0.47 -3.09
C ASP A 97 6.47 0.93 -1.65
N ALA A 98 5.84 0.07 -0.84
CA ALA A 98 5.60 0.27 0.59
C ALA A 98 5.63 -1.06 1.34
N LEU A 99 5.75 -1.00 2.67
CA LEU A 99 5.78 -2.16 3.55
C LEU A 99 4.61 -2.15 4.53
N LEU A 100 4.01 -3.32 4.72
CA LEU A 100 3.02 -3.61 5.75
C LEU A 100 3.75 -4.38 6.87
N MET A 101 4.09 -3.69 7.94
CA MET A 101 4.85 -4.24 9.07
C MET A 101 3.90 -4.91 10.05
N VAL A 102 3.79 -6.25 9.99
CA VAL A 102 2.88 -7.02 10.85
C VAL A 102 3.59 -7.36 12.16
N LEU A 103 3.06 -6.81 13.25
CA LEU A 103 3.52 -7.00 14.60
C LEU A 103 2.53 -7.88 15.36
N ARG A 104 3.04 -8.87 16.05
CA ARG A 104 2.21 -9.80 16.82
C ARG A 104 1.79 -9.18 18.15
N ALA A 105 0.50 -9.08 18.39
CA ALA A 105 -0.11 -8.62 19.63
C ALA A 105 -1.16 -9.62 20.16
N PHE A 106 -0.96 -10.92 19.95
CA PHE A 106 -1.84 -12.01 20.41
C PHE A 106 -1.03 -13.18 20.95
N GLU A 107 -1.59 -13.89 21.93
CA GLU A 107 -1.05 -15.16 22.44
C GLU A 107 -1.62 -16.35 21.67
N SER A 108 -0.79 -17.36 21.41
CA SER A 108 -1.22 -18.63 20.81
C SER A 108 -0.32 -19.78 21.24
N GLN A 109 -0.92 -20.82 21.80
CA GLN A 109 -0.20 -22.05 22.13
C GLN A 109 0.15 -22.88 20.89
N ALA A 110 -0.69 -22.82 19.86
CA ALA A 110 -0.50 -23.55 18.60
C ALA A 110 0.65 -22.98 17.75
N ALA A 111 0.93 -21.67 17.88
CA ALA A 111 1.99 -20.97 17.17
C ALA A 111 2.79 -20.12 18.17
N PRO A 112 3.74 -20.69 18.93
CA PRO A 112 4.51 -19.95 19.94
C PRO A 112 5.32 -18.82 19.29
N HIS A 113 5.57 -17.76 20.09
CA HIS A 113 6.43 -16.67 19.63
C HIS A 113 7.88 -17.15 19.52
N PRO A 114 8.65 -16.79 18.48
CA PRO A 114 10.05 -17.22 18.33
C PRO A 114 10.95 -16.84 19.52
N ASP A 115 10.71 -15.68 20.11
CA ASP A 115 11.47 -15.14 21.24
C ASP A 115 10.79 -15.40 22.60
N GLY A 116 9.74 -16.26 22.66
CA GLY A 116 9.02 -16.67 23.88
C GLY A 116 7.74 -15.85 24.06
N ASP A 117 7.82 -14.68 24.67
CA ASP A 117 6.69 -13.81 24.99
C ASP A 117 6.37 -12.83 23.84
N VAL A 118 5.13 -12.38 23.79
CA VAL A 118 4.64 -11.42 22.80
C VAL A 118 5.04 -10.02 23.22
N ASP A 119 5.80 -9.33 22.36
CA ASP A 119 6.24 -7.94 22.56
C ASP A 119 6.36 -7.23 21.20
N PRO A 120 5.32 -6.49 20.76
CA PRO A 120 5.32 -5.76 19.49
C PRO A 120 6.45 -4.73 19.36
N ALA A 121 6.91 -4.15 20.48
CA ALA A 121 8.02 -3.18 20.48
C ALA A 121 9.35 -3.85 20.12
N ARG A 122 9.66 -4.96 20.76
CA ARG A 122 10.85 -5.78 20.49
C ARG A 122 10.83 -6.34 19.07
N ASP A 123 9.65 -6.76 18.58
CA ASP A 123 9.47 -7.29 17.23
C ASP A 123 9.76 -6.20 16.19
N LEU A 124 9.24 -4.99 16.42
CA LEU A 124 9.51 -3.85 15.56
C LEU A 124 10.99 -3.50 15.53
N ASP A 125 11.64 -3.40 16.69
CA ASP A 125 13.09 -3.12 16.80
C ASP A 125 13.91 -4.15 16.01
N THR A 126 13.56 -5.43 16.15
CA THR A 126 14.20 -6.52 15.39
C THR A 126 14.03 -6.33 13.87
N LEU A 127 12.81 -6.05 13.40
CA LEU A 127 12.54 -5.85 11.98
C LEU A 127 13.28 -4.64 11.41
N VAL A 128 13.22 -3.50 12.10
CA VAL A 128 13.90 -2.26 11.67
C VAL A 128 15.41 -2.45 11.66
N THR A 129 15.96 -3.11 12.66
CA THR A 129 17.40 -3.40 12.73
C THR A 129 17.87 -4.25 11.55
N GLU A 130 17.14 -5.31 11.18
CA GLU A 130 17.51 -6.16 10.03
C GLU A 130 17.46 -5.38 8.70
N LEU A 131 16.44 -4.52 8.52
CA LEU A 131 16.34 -3.67 7.35
C LEU A 131 17.48 -2.62 7.32
N ALA A 132 17.81 -2.02 8.46
CA ALA A 132 18.86 -1.03 8.57
C ALA A 132 20.26 -1.61 8.29
N LEU A 133 20.54 -2.82 8.78
CA LEU A 133 21.81 -3.51 8.52
C LEU A 133 21.98 -3.84 7.02
N ALA A 134 20.90 -4.28 6.34
CA ALA A 134 20.93 -4.52 4.90
C ALA A 134 21.13 -3.24 4.08
N ASP A 135 20.57 -2.12 4.54
CA ASP A 135 20.77 -0.81 3.91
C ASP A 135 22.18 -0.27 4.18
N LEU A 136 22.73 -0.51 5.36
CA LEU A 136 24.08 -0.08 5.72
C LEU A 136 25.13 -0.65 4.75
N ASP A 137 25.03 -1.95 4.42
CA ASP A 137 25.91 -2.59 3.44
C ASP A 137 25.77 -1.94 2.05
N THR A 138 24.52 -1.62 1.65
CA THR A 138 24.23 -0.97 0.36
C THR A 138 24.82 0.45 0.31
N VAL A 139 24.61 1.22 1.38
CA VAL A 139 25.08 2.62 1.50
C VAL A 139 26.60 2.67 1.57
N ALA A 140 27.26 1.80 2.34
CA ALA A 140 28.72 1.75 2.42
C ALA A 140 29.36 1.55 1.05
N GLY A 141 28.87 0.56 0.27
CA GLY A 141 29.35 0.32 -1.09
C GLY A 141 29.09 1.46 -2.07
N ALA A 142 28.00 2.21 -1.89
CA ALA A 142 27.67 3.38 -2.70
C ALA A 142 28.52 4.60 -2.31
N ALA A 143 28.74 4.84 -1.01
CA ALA A 143 29.51 5.93 -0.48
C ALA A 143 30.98 5.90 -0.97
N ASP A 144 31.61 4.73 -0.97
CA ASP A 144 32.96 4.55 -1.50
C ASP A 144 33.09 4.93 -2.98
N ARG A 145 32.07 4.62 -3.79
CA ARG A 145 32.03 4.97 -5.22
C ARG A 145 31.77 6.47 -5.41
N ALA A 146 30.83 7.05 -4.68
CA ALA A 146 30.47 8.46 -4.77
C ALA A 146 31.64 9.37 -4.30
N GLY A 147 32.30 9.01 -3.20
CA GLY A 147 33.48 9.76 -2.70
C GLY A 147 34.60 9.85 -3.74
N ARG A 148 34.90 8.73 -4.42
CA ARG A 148 35.91 8.73 -5.51
C ARG A 148 35.50 9.60 -6.71
N ARG A 149 34.20 9.60 -7.08
CA ARG A 149 33.71 10.43 -8.18
C ARG A 149 33.73 11.92 -7.81
N ALA A 150 33.24 12.28 -6.63
CA ALA A 150 33.21 13.66 -6.16
C ALA A 150 34.60 14.28 -6.11
N ALA A 151 35.62 13.50 -5.68
CA ALA A 151 37.02 13.93 -5.66
C ALA A 151 37.60 14.11 -7.06
N GLY A 152 37.17 13.29 -8.05
CA GLY A 152 37.73 13.29 -9.40
C GLY A 152 37.09 14.32 -10.34
N THR A 153 35.79 14.60 -10.21
CA THR A 153 35.04 15.44 -11.15
C THR A 153 34.85 16.88 -10.67
N GLY A 154 34.79 17.09 -9.33
CA GLY A 154 34.41 18.38 -8.75
C GLY A 154 32.92 18.76 -8.97
N ASP A 155 32.11 17.84 -9.49
CA ASP A 155 30.70 18.04 -9.77
C ASP A 155 29.89 18.26 -8.47
N PRO A 156 29.13 19.38 -8.36
CA PRO A 156 28.28 19.64 -7.21
C PRO A 156 27.22 18.54 -6.95
N SER A 157 26.70 17.89 -7.98
CA SER A 157 25.71 16.81 -7.87
C SER A 157 26.36 15.56 -7.21
N GLU A 158 27.57 15.19 -7.61
CA GLU A 158 28.29 14.06 -7.00
C GLU A 158 28.69 14.36 -5.55
N ARG A 159 29.00 15.62 -5.21
CA ARG A 159 29.24 16.02 -3.80
C ARG A 159 27.98 15.91 -2.97
N ALA A 160 26.86 16.47 -3.43
CA ALA A 160 25.58 16.38 -2.73
C ALA A 160 25.14 14.91 -2.53
N ARG A 161 25.39 14.05 -3.53
CA ARG A 161 25.15 12.61 -3.41
C ARG A 161 26.06 11.96 -2.34
N ALA A 162 27.33 12.29 -2.31
CA ALA A 162 28.25 11.76 -1.29
C ALA A 162 27.86 12.21 0.13
N GLU A 163 27.41 13.44 0.29
CA GLU A 163 26.89 13.98 1.55
C GLU A 163 25.62 13.25 1.99
N ALA A 164 24.65 13.05 1.08
CA ALA A 164 23.43 12.30 1.37
C ALA A 164 23.74 10.86 1.80
N LEU A 165 24.69 10.18 1.13
CA LEU A 165 25.14 8.84 1.51
C LEU A 165 25.82 8.82 2.89
N ALA A 166 26.61 9.82 3.23
CA ALA A 166 27.24 9.93 4.57
C ALA A 166 26.18 10.12 5.66
N GLN A 167 25.16 10.96 5.41
CA GLN A 167 24.04 11.15 6.34
C GLN A 167 23.20 9.87 6.49
N ALA A 168 22.90 9.17 5.39
CA ALA A 168 22.22 7.89 5.41
C ALA A 168 22.99 6.85 6.24
N GLY A 169 24.29 6.70 6.01
CA GLY A 169 25.16 5.80 6.79
C GLY A 169 25.11 6.11 8.28
N ALA A 170 25.28 7.39 8.65
CA ALA A 170 25.23 7.82 10.04
C ALA A 170 23.86 7.61 10.71
N ALA A 171 22.75 7.71 9.95
CA ALA A 171 21.40 7.40 10.45
C ALA A 171 21.26 5.90 10.74
N LEU A 172 21.68 5.06 9.79
CA LEU A 172 21.60 3.60 9.90
C LEU A 172 22.48 3.05 11.02
N GLU A 173 23.70 3.59 11.21
CA GLU A 173 24.59 3.22 12.32
C GLU A 173 23.98 3.51 13.70
N ARG A 174 23.11 4.52 13.80
CA ARG A 174 22.34 4.81 15.02
C ARG A 174 21.05 3.98 15.14
N GLY A 175 20.78 3.06 14.19
CA GLY A 175 19.57 2.26 14.14
C GLY A 175 18.31 3.01 13.65
N GLY A 176 18.47 4.24 13.14
CA GLY A 176 17.36 5.04 12.62
C GLY A 176 17.06 4.74 11.13
N PRO A 177 15.78 4.64 10.74
CA PRO A 177 15.43 4.52 9.32
C PRO A 177 15.77 5.81 8.56
N VAL A 178 16.29 5.66 7.34
CA VAL A 178 16.69 6.83 6.52
C VAL A 178 15.50 7.74 6.18
N ARG A 179 14.31 7.17 6.05
CA ARG A 179 13.07 7.93 5.77
C ARG A 179 12.75 8.98 6.83
N GLU A 180 13.07 8.73 8.10
CA GLU A 180 12.79 9.65 9.21
C GLU A 180 13.91 10.68 9.42
N THR A 181 15.05 10.44 8.81
CA THR A 181 16.29 11.21 9.08
C THR A 181 16.69 12.10 7.92
N LEU A 182 16.52 11.63 6.67
CA LEU A 182 16.92 12.37 5.49
C LEU A 182 15.79 13.28 4.97
N PRO A 183 16.11 14.47 4.43
CA PRO A 183 15.15 15.31 3.75
C PRO A 183 14.67 14.64 2.44
N PRO A 184 13.46 14.99 1.94
CA PRO A 184 12.88 14.38 0.73
C PRO A 184 13.78 14.43 -0.50
N GLU A 185 14.52 15.52 -0.71
CA GLU A 185 15.45 15.70 -1.82
C GLU A 185 16.62 14.73 -1.80
N ASP A 186 17.09 14.34 -0.61
CA ASP A 186 18.15 13.37 -0.45
C ASP A 186 17.63 11.93 -0.59
N LEU A 187 16.40 11.67 -0.12
CA LEU A 187 15.72 10.40 -0.38
C LEU A 187 15.52 10.17 -1.88
N GLU A 188 15.09 11.20 -2.62
CA GLU A 188 14.95 11.14 -4.08
C GLU A 188 16.31 10.91 -4.76
N ARG A 189 17.36 11.63 -4.33
CA ARG A 189 18.73 11.48 -4.85
C ARG A 189 19.30 10.09 -4.65
N LEU A 190 18.89 9.39 -3.59
CA LEU A 190 19.30 8.02 -3.27
C LEU A 190 18.30 6.96 -3.77
N GLY A 191 17.23 7.34 -4.47
CA GLY A 191 16.15 6.46 -4.90
C GLY A 191 16.59 5.22 -5.68
N GLU A 192 17.63 5.35 -6.51
CA GLU A 192 18.21 4.23 -7.27
C GLU A 192 18.83 3.11 -6.41
N LEU A 193 19.06 3.35 -5.11
CA LEU A 193 19.58 2.35 -4.19
C LEU A 193 18.49 1.44 -3.62
N PHE A 194 17.21 1.81 -3.82
CA PHE A 194 16.06 1.06 -3.32
C PHE A 194 16.18 0.69 -1.83
N LEU A 195 16.61 1.68 -1.00
CA LEU A 195 16.81 1.47 0.43
C LEU A 195 15.52 1.00 1.09
N LEU A 196 15.62 -0.04 1.93
CA LEU A 196 14.49 -0.68 2.57
C LEU A 196 13.85 0.23 3.62
N THR A 197 14.70 0.92 4.40
CA THR A 197 14.26 1.87 5.44
C THR A 197 13.83 3.23 4.89
N ALA A 198 14.00 3.48 3.58
CA ALA A 198 13.44 4.64 2.89
C ALA A 198 11.97 4.43 2.49
N LYS A 199 11.50 3.17 2.44
CA LYS A 199 10.14 2.86 2.00
C LYS A 199 9.08 3.35 3.00
N PRO A 200 7.91 3.81 2.53
CA PRO A 200 6.74 4.05 3.38
C PRO A 200 6.36 2.77 4.14
N MET A 201 5.99 2.90 5.42
CA MET A 201 5.62 1.78 6.27
C MET A 201 4.25 2.02 6.92
N LEU A 202 3.36 1.02 6.83
CA LEU A 202 2.11 0.90 7.57
C LEU A 202 2.31 -0.18 8.64
N PHE A 203 1.98 0.12 9.88
CA PHE A 203 2.11 -0.84 10.99
C PHE A 203 0.77 -1.51 11.26
N VAL A 204 0.79 -2.84 11.35
CA VAL A 204 -0.38 -3.64 11.65
C VAL A 204 -0.14 -4.40 12.95
N LEU A 205 -0.93 -4.09 13.97
CA LEU A 205 -0.99 -4.86 15.20
C LEU A 205 -1.99 -6.01 14.97
N ASN A 206 -1.47 -7.24 14.82
CA ASN A 206 -2.32 -8.41 14.70
C ASN A 206 -2.69 -8.89 16.10
N VAL A 207 -3.97 -8.71 16.46
CA VAL A 207 -4.52 -8.97 17.80
C VAL A 207 -5.26 -10.31 17.88
N GLY A 208 -5.56 -10.74 19.10
CA GLY A 208 -6.46 -11.87 19.37
C GLY A 208 -7.94 -11.49 19.19
N GLU A 209 -8.79 -12.51 19.23
CA GLU A 209 -10.25 -12.34 19.08
C GLU A 209 -10.84 -11.49 20.21
N ASP A 210 -10.30 -11.57 21.43
CA ASP A 210 -10.76 -10.81 22.60
C ASP A 210 -10.60 -9.28 22.41
N ASP A 211 -9.67 -8.85 21.56
CA ASP A 211 -9.36 -7.45 21.28
C ASP A 211 -9.90 -6.96 19.92
N ALA A 212 -10.52 -7.84 19.13
CA ALA A 212 -10.98 -7.55 17.77
C ALA A 212 -11.96 -6.36 17.70
N GLY A 213 -12.86 -6.24 18.69
CA GLY A 213 -13.85 -5.15 18.80
C GLY A 213 -13.30 -3.83 19.36
N ARG A 214 -12.03 -3.78 19.76
CA ARG A 214 -11.42 -2.59 20.41
C ARG A 214 -10.12 -2.14 19.74
N PRO A 215 -10.08 -2.05 18.39
CA PRO A 215 -8.83 -1.82 17.66
C PRO A 215 -8.15 -0.50 18.03
N ASP A 216 -8.91 0.56 18.28
CA ASP A 216 -8.36 1.87 18.61
C ASP A 216 -7.75 1.91 20.03
N GLU A 217 -8.32 1.19 20.99
CA GLU A 217 -7.75 1.03 22.34
C GLU A 217 -6.41 0.30 22.28
N VAL A 218 -6.33 -0.74 21.46
CA VAL A 218 -5.06 -1.49 21.25
C VAL A 218 -4.00 -0.60 20.61
N VAL A 219 -4.36 0.20 19.59
CA VAL A 219 -3.43 1.16 18.98
C VAL A 219 -2.92 2.15 20.01
N VAL A 220 -3.79 2.69 20.87
CA VAL A 220 -3.40 3.63 21.95
C VAL A 220 -2.45 2.95 22.94
N ALA A 221 -2.75 1.73 23.37
CA ALA A 221 -1.92 0.98 24.30
C ALA A 221 -0.49 0.72 23.79
N HIS A 222 -0.32 0.52 22.50
CA HIS A 222 0.98 0.24 21.89
C HIS A 222 1.64 1.48 21.24
N ARG A 223 1.00 2.66 21.32
CA ARG A 223 1.45 3.86 20.61
C ARG A 223 2.88 4.29 20.95
N ALA A 224 3.30 4.13 22.21
CA ALA A 224 4.63 4.51 22.68
C ALA A 224 5.76 3.65 22.07
N ALA A 225 5.42 2.45 21.61
CA ALA A 225 6.35 1.51 20.98
C ALA A 225 6.52 1.72 19.46
N LEU A 226 5.71 2.59 18.88
CA LEU A 226 5.66 2.82 17.44
C LEU A 226 6.18 4.23 17.09
N PRO A 227 6.69 4.48 15.86
CA PRO A 227 7.09 5.82 15.45
C PRO A 227 5.95 6.83 15.62
N ALA A 228 6.27 8.05 16.08
CA ALA A 228 5.27 9.04 16.51
C ALA A 228 4.22 9.35 15.44
N ASN A 229 4.62 9.44 14.17
CA ASN A 229 3.77 9.78 13.03
C ASN A 229 3.35 8.55 12.20
N ALA A 230 3.55 7.33 12.74
CA ALA A 230 3.22 6.11 12.02
C ALA A 230 1.71 5.95 11.84
N GLU A 231 1.29 5.55 10.64
CA GLU A 231 -0.05 5.01 10.41
C GLU A 231 -0.10 3.61 11.01
N VAL A 232 -1.08 3.33 11.86
CA VAL A 232 -1.22 2.07 12.60
C VAL A 232 -2.64 1.56 12.49
N VAL A 233 -2.80 0.27 12.20
CA VAL A 233 -4.09 -0.42 12.18
C VAL A 233 -4.00 -1.65 13.08
N ALA A 234 -4.93 -1.83 14.02
CA ALA A 234 -5.10 -3.09 14.73
C ALA A 234 -6.17 -3.94 14.03
N VAL A 235 -5.90 -5.25 13.91
CA VAL A 235 -6.79 -6.20 13.23
C VAL A 235 -6.62 -7.61 13.82
N CYS A 236 -7.69 -8.35 13.95
CA CYS A 236 -7.63 -9.79 14.20
C CYS A 236 -7.62 -10.53 12.86
N ALA A 237 -6.42 -10.84 12.35
CA ALA A 237 -6.27 -11.46 11.03
C ALA A 237 -6.99 -12.81 10.93
N LYS A 238 -7.10 -13.56 12.03
CA LYS A 238 -7.82 -14.83 12.08
C LYS A 238 -9.31 -14.63 11.85
N LEU A 239 -9.94 -13.70 12.56
CA LEU A 239 -11.36 -13.38 12.40
C LEU A 239 -11.66 -12.86 10.98
N GLU A 240 -10.79 -12.00 10.45
CA GLU A 240 -10.92 -11.49 9.08
C GLU A 240 -10.82 -12.61 8.03
N GLU A 241 -9.95 -13.61 8.23
CA GLU A 241 -9.84 -14.76 7.32
C GLU A 241 -11.07 -15.67 7.41
N GLU A 242 -11.62 -15.90 8.61
CA GLU A 242 -12.84 -16.69 8.82
C GLU A 242 -14.05 -16.07 8.13
N VAL A 243 -14.18 -14.76 8.18
CA VAL A 243 -15.29 -14.02 7.54
C VAL A 243 -15.31 -14.20 6.01
N GLU A 244 -14.16 -14.38 5.37
CA GLU A 244 -14.08 -14.58 3.92
C GLU A 244 -14.68 -15.89 3.41
N ASP A 245 -14.89 -16.86 4.28
CA ASP A 245 -15.46 -18.16 3.95
C ASP A 245 -17.00 -18.21 4.22
N LEU A 246 -17.58 -17.12 4.74
CA LEU A 246 -19.00 -17.00 5.11
C LEU A 246 -19.81 -16.24 4.05
N ASP A 247 -21.12 -16.40 4.07
CA ASP A 247 -22.00 -15.51 3.33
C ASP A 247 -22.16 -14.14 4.03
N ASP A 248 -22.72 -13.14 3.34
CA ASP A 248 -22.80 -11.77 3.83
C ASP A 248 -23.57 -11.66 5.17
N GLU A 249 -24.60 -12.46 5.39
CA GLU A 249 -25.41 -12.44 6.61
C GLU A 249 -24.65 -13.09 7.79
N GLU A 250 -24.04 -14.23 7.55
CA GLU A 250 -23.20 -14.92 8.53
C GLU A 250 -21.97 -14.09 8.90
N ALA A 251 -21.34 -13.44 7.91
CA ALA A 251 -20.20 -12.55 8.11
C ALA A 251 -20.55 -11.38 9.03
N VAL A 252 -21.67 -10.71 8.79
CA VAL A 252 -22.14 -9.61 9.66
C VAL A 252 -22.42 -10.11 11.07
N GLN A 253 -23.12 -11.25 11.23
CA GLN A 253 -23.41 -11.82 12.54
C GLN A 253 -22.13 -12.16 13.33
N LEU A 254 -21.12 -12.73 12.66
CA LEU A 254 -19.85 -13.06 13.29
C LEU A 254 -19.12 -11.79 13.74
N LEU A 255 -19.00 -10.79 12.87
CA LEU A 255 -18.34 -9.51 13.19
C LEU A 255 -19.03 -8.80 14.35
N ASP A 256 -20.37 -8.74 14.35
CA ASP A 256 -21.14 -8.13 15.41
C ASP A 256 -20.96 -8.84 16.76
N ALA A 257 -20.84 -10.18 16.76
CA ALA A 257 -20.58 -10.96 17.97
C ALA A 257 -19.24 -10.60 18.63
N TYR A 258 -18.24 -10.18 17.84
CA TYR A 258 -16.95 -9.68 18.32
C TYR A 258 -16.89 -8.15 18.49
N GLY A 259 -17.97 -7.43 18.19
CA GLY A 259 -18.04 -5.96 18.27
C GLY A 259 -17.25 -5.25 17.16
N VAL A 260 -17.02 -5.91 16.03
CA VAL A 260 -16.30 -5.35 14.89
C VAL A 260 -17.29 -4.69 13.94
N HIS A 261 -17.29 -3.35 13.90
CA HIS A 261 -18.22 -2.56 13.05
C HIS A 261 -17.63 -2.17 11.70
N GLU A 262 -16.31 -2.21 11.57
CA GLU A 262 -15.57 -1.93 10.33
C GLU A 262 -14.47 -2.97 10.18
N ARG A 263 -14.37 -3.60 9.03
CA ARG A 263 -13.35 -4.61 8.75
C ARG A 263 -11.95 -4.03 8.81
N GLY A 264 -11.06 -4.72 9.53
CA GLY A 264 -9.65 -4.35 9.62
C GLY A 264 -8.94 -4.41 8.25
N THR A 265 -9.31 -5.36 7.40
CA THR A 265 -8.82 -5.48 6.01
C THR A 265 -9.19 -4.25 5.17
N ALA A 266 -10.38 -3.71 5.32
CA ALA A 266 -10.82 -2.47 4.68
C ALA A 266 -10.00 -1.25 5.14
N ARG A 267 -9.76 -1.14 6.46
CA ARG A 267 -8.91 -0.10 7.05
C ARG A 267 -7.46 -0.18 6.54
N ILE A 268 -6.90 -1.38 6.44
CA ILE A 268 -5.55 -1.61 5.90
C ILE A 268 -5.46 -1.19 4.43
N ALA A 269 -6.42 -1.57 3.59
CA ALA A 269 -6.42 -1.20 2.18
C ALA A 269 -6.55 0.32 1.98
N ALA A 270 -7.39 0.99 2.76
CA ALA A 270 -7.53 2.44 2.75
C ALA A 270 -6.24 3.15 3.22
N ALA A 271 -5.61 2.65 4.30
CA ALA A 271 -4.35 3.17 4.80
C ALA A 271 -3.20 2.96 3.81
N ALA A 272 -3.13 1.80 3.14
CA ALA A 272 -2.15 1.50 2.11
C ALA A 272 -2.30 2.43 0.88
N ARG A 273 -3.54 2.72 0.44
CA ARG A 273 -3.80 3.71 -0.60
C ARG A 273 -3.24 5.09 -0.24
N LYS A 274 -3.54 5.56 0.97
CA LYS A 274 -3.05 6.84 1.50
C LYS A 274 -1.53 6.88 1.62
N LEU A 275 -0.93 5.81 2.16
CA LEU A 275 0.53 5.68 2.33
C LEU A 275 1.29 5.77 1.01
N LEU A 276 0.71 5.22 -0.05
CA LEU A 276 1.26 5.26 -1.41
C LEU A 276 0.99 6.58 -2.15
N GLY A 277 0.30 7.55 -1.53
CA GLY A 277 -0.08 8.81 -2.17
C GLY A 277 -1.00 8.62 -3.38
N LEU A 278 -1.91 7.63 -3.30
CA LEU A 278 -2.82 7.31 -4.40
C LEU A 278 -4.13 8.07 -4.25
N ILE A 279 -4.59 8.60 -5.37
CA ILE A 279 -5.93 9.16 -5.55
C ILE A 279 -6.79 8.20 -6.35
N THR A 280 -8.11 8.31 -6.20
CA THR A 280 -9.09 7.52 -6.94
C THR A 280 -9.73 8.38 -8.01
N PHE A 281 -9.79 7.89 -9.24
CA PHE A 281 -10.68 8.40 -10.26
C PHE A 281 -11.63 7.30 -10.75
N TYR A 282 -12.72 7.68 -11.38
CA TYR A 282 -13.72 6.73 -11.89
C TYR A 282 -13.83 6.84 -13.40
N SER A 283 -14.00 5.70 -14.07
CA SER A 283 -14.45 5.64 -15.46
C SER A 283 -15.87 5.09 -15.52
N ILE A 284 -16.68 5.68 -16.39
CA ILE A 284 -18.03 5.24 -16.67
C ILE A 284 -18.12 4.89 -18.15
N GLU A 285 -18.31 3.61 -18.41
CA GLU A 285 -18.69 3.08 -19.71
C GLU A 285 -20.16 2.66 -19.68
N SER A 286 -20.75 2.32 -20.83
CA SER A 286 -22.18 2.07 -20.96
C SER A 286 -22.73 1.01 -19.98
N SER A 287 -21.92 0.06 -19.56
CA SER A 287 -22.31 -1.05 -18.68
C SER A 287 -21.48 -1.16 -17.38
N GLU A 288 -20.38 -0.38 -17.25
CA GLU A 288 -19.46 -0.52 -16.14
C GLU A 288 -19.16 0.84 -15.48
N CYS A 289 -19.14 0.85 -14.12
CA CYS A 289 -18.57 1.92 -13.31
C CYS A 289 -17.37 1.34 -12.56
N ARG A 290 -16.17 1.88 -12.82
CA ARG A 290 -14.94 1.36 -12.26
C ARG A 290 -14.13 2.45 -11.58
N ALA A 291 -13.58 2.13 -10.39
CA ALA A 291 -12.61 2.93 -9.69
C ALA A 291 -11.17 2.52 -10.08
N TRP A 292 -10.30 3.51 -10.21
CA TRP A 292 -8.90 3.37 -10.56
C TRP A 292 -8.03 4.12 -9.56
N LEU A 293 -6.87 3.57 -9.24
CA LEU A 293 -5.87 4.22 -8.40
C LEU A 293 -4.71 4.73 -9.24
N VAL A 294 -4.34 5.99 -9.05
CA VAL A 294 -3.16 6.60 -9.66
C VAL A 294 -2.43 7.46 -8.65
N PRO A 295 -1.11 7.66 -8.77
CA PRO A 295 -0.38 8.61 -7.95
C PRO A 295 -0.98 10.02 -8.05
N GLU A 296 -0.99 10.76 -6.95
CA GLU A 296 -1.32 12.18 -6.98
C GLU A 296 -0.39 12.92 -7.95
N GLY A 297 -0.94 13.88 -8.71
CA GLY A 297 -0.21 14.57 -9.78
C GLY A 297 -0.23 13.85 -11.14
N THR A 298 -0.92 12.71 -11.25
CA THR A 298 -1.11 12.03 -12.55
C THR A 298 -1.91 12.90 -13.53
N THR A 299 -1.43 12.98 -14.77
CA THR A 299 -2.11 13.70 -15.85
C THR A 299 -3.26 12.89 -16.46
N ALA A 300 -4.18 13.54 -17.16
CA ALA A 300 -5.29 12.86 -17.84
C ALA A 300 -4.80 11.79 -18.85
N VAL A 301 -3.70 12.04 -19.55
CA VAL A 301 -3.12 11.02 -20.44
C VAL A 301 -2.48 9.87 -19.66
N GLY A 302 -1.92 10.13 -18.48
CA GLY A 302 -1.42 9.10 -17.56
C GLY A 302 -2.55 8.23 -17.02
N ALA A 303 -3.67 8.84 -16.62
CA ALA A 303 -4.87 8.11 -16.20
C ALA A 303 -5.47 7.26 -17.33
N ALA A 304 -5.47 7.76 -18.56
CA ALA A 304 -5.87 6.98 -19.73
C ALA A 304 -4.95 5.77 -19.98
N ALA A 305 -3.63 5.92 -19.72
CA ALA A 305 -2.66 4.83 -19.85
C ALA A 305 -2.88 3.71 -18.81
N GLU A 306 -3.36 4.05 -17.62
CA GLU A 306 -3.69 3.07 -16.57
C GLU A 306 -4.87 2.18 -16.99
N ILE A 307 -5.85 2.75 -17.75
CA ILE A 307 -6.96 1.97 -18.30
C ILE A 307 -6.47 1.10 -19.46
N HIS A 308 -5.84 1.72 -20.46
CA HIS A 308 -5.28 1.02 -21.61
C HIS A 308 -4.25 1.87 -22.35
N THR A 309 -3.15 1.27 -22.77
CA THR A 309 -2.05 1.98 -23.46
C THR A 309 -2.52 2.64 -24.77
N ASP A 310 -3.48 2.04 -25.48
CA ASP A 310 -4.01 2.62 -26.74
C ASP A 310 -4.85 3.87 -26.49
N MET A 311 -5.54 3.96 -25.33
CA MET A 311 -6.23 5.20 -24.95
C MET A 311 -5.25 6.37 -24.77
N ALA A 312 -4.09 6.12 -24.17
CA ALA A 312 -3.05 7.13 -24.02
C ALA A 312 -2.41 7.53 -25.37
N ARG A 313 -2.16 6.56 -26.25
CA ARG A 313 -1.61 6.81 -27.60
C ARG A 313 -2.56 7.65 -28.46
N GLY A 314 -3.83 7.25 -28.48
CA GLY A 314 -4.88 7.90 -29.27
C GLY A 314 -5.55 9.08 -28.58
N PHE A 315 -5.10 9.50 -27.38
CA PHE A 315 -5.75 10.48 -26.54
C PHE A 315 -6.06 11.79 -27.29
N ILE A 316 -7.32 12.22 -27.26
CA ILE A 316 -7.79 13.47 -27.80
C ILE A 316 -8.12 14.47 -26.69
N ARG A 317 -8.98 14.06 -25.77
CA ARG A 317 -9.44 14.86 -24.63
C ARG A 317 -10.06 13.98 -23.55
N ALA A 318 -10.18 14.51 -22.33
CA ALA A 318 -10.98 13.94 -21.27
C ALA A 318 -12.20 14.83 -20.96
N GLU A 319 -13.36 14.23 -20.75
CA GLU A 319 -14.51 14.87 -20.14
C GLU A 319 -14.43 14.59 -18.65
N VAL A 320 -14.40 15.63 -17.82
CA VAL A 320 -14.14 15.53 -16.37
C VAL A 320 -15.30 16.12 -15.61
N VAL A 321 -15.82 15.37 -14.62
CA VAL A 321 -16.82 15.86 -13.67
C VAL A 321 -16.52 15.28 -12.28
N PRO A 322 -16.54 16.06 -11.18
CA PRO A 322 -16.39 15.51 -9.84
C PRO A 322 -17.52 14.52 -9.51
N ALA A 323 -17.21 13.43 -8.82
CA ALA A 323 -18.18 12.37 -8.49
C ALA A 323 -19.41 12.91 -7.75
N ASP A 324 -19.22 13.78 -6.74
CA ASP A 324 -20.34 14.37 -5.99
C ASP A 324 -21.26 15.19 -6.87
N VAL A 325 -20.70 15.98 -7.81
CA VAL A 325 -21.47 16.78 -8.76
C VAL A 325 -22.29 15.86 -9.71
N LEU A 326 -21.70 14.75 -10.14
CA LEU A 326 -22.40 13.77 -10.98
C LEU A 326 -23.52 13.05 -10.21
N ILE A 327 -23.27 12.68 -8.94
CA ILE A 327 -24.28 12.08 -8.05
C ILE A 327 -25.46 13.04 -7.86
N GLU A 328 -25.21 14.32 -7.60
CA GLU A 328 -26.26 15.34 -7.46
C GLU A 328 -27.02 15.62 -8.77
N ALA A 329 -26.35 15.50 -9.91
CA ALA A 329 -26.99 15.65 -11.22
C ALA A 329 -27.90 14.47 -11.57
N GLY A 330 -27.62 13.28 -11.05
CA GLY A 330 -28.39 12.06 -11.27
C GLY A 330 -28.09 11.33 -12.59
N SER A 331 -27.36 11.94 -13.52
CA SER A 331 -26.91 11.30 -14.75
C SER A 331 -25.83 12.11 -15.46
N PRO A 332 -25.00 11.48 -16.33
CA PRO A 332 -24.02 12.21 -17.15
C PRO A 332 -24.65 13.23 -18.10
N ALA A 333 -25.86 12.96 -18.61
CA ALA A 333 -26.61 13.90 -19.47
C ALA A 333 -27.00 15.16 -18.68
N ALA A 334 -27.61 14.99 -17.51
CA ALA A 334 -27.99 16.11 -16.64
C ALA A 334 -26.76 16.92 -16.15
N ALA A 335 -25.62 16.28 -15.90
CA ALA A 335 -24.38 16.99 -15.56
C ALA A 335 -23.89 17.86 -16.75
N ARG A 336 -24.00 17.38 -18.00
CA ARG A 336 -23.68 18.17 -19.19
C ARG A 336 -24.63 19.34 -19.38
N ASP A 337 -25.92 19.12 -19.22
CA ASP A 337 -26.95 20.17 -19.35
C ASP A 337 -26.77 21.30 -18.33
N ARG A 338 -26.24 20.97 -17.16
CA ARG A 338 -25.87 21.95 -16.10
C ARG A 338 -24.53 22.62 -16.35
N GLY A 339 -23.79 22.25 -17.42
CA GLY A 339 -22.45 22.79 -17.71
C GLY A 339 -21.39 22.33 -16.70
N ALA A 340 -21.62 21.25 -15.94
CA ALA A 340 -20.73 20.75 -14.91
C ALA A 340 -19.57 19.89 -15.47
N VAL A 341 -19.69 19.42 -16.71
CA VAL A 341 -18.65 18.62 -17.38
C VAL A 341 -17.62 19.55 -18.04
N ARG A 342 -16.38 19.44 -17.63
CA ARG A 342 -15.25 20.16 -18.20
C ARG A 342 -14.60 19.33 -19.30
N ILE A 343 -14.06 19.99 -20.32
CA ILE A 343 -13.28 19.35 -21.38
C ILE A 343 -11.81 19.70 -21.14
N GLU A 344 -10.98 18.69 -20.92
CA GLU A 344 -9.60 18.86 -20.49
C GLU A 344 -8.63 18.18 -21.47
N GLY A 345 -7.43 18.75 -21.57
CA GLY A 345 -6.35 18.24 -22.41
C GLY A 345 -5.47 17.19 -21.71
N ARG A 346 -4.38 16.80 -22.40
CA ARG A 346 -3.44 15.76 -21.97
C ARG A 346 -2.81 16.01 -20.60
N ASP A 347 -2.46 17.29 -20.34
CA ASP A 347 -1.65 17.69 -19.16
C ASP A 347 -2.51 18.10 -17.95
N HIS A 348 -3.86 17.96 -18.08
CA HIS A 348 -4.75 18.19 -16.95
C HIS A 348 -4.41 17.23 -15.79
N LEU A 349 -4.20 17.75 -14.59
CA LEU A 349 -3.95 16.95 -13.41
C LEU A 349 -5.26 16.39 -12.86
N VAL A 350 -5.35 15.06 -12.79
CA VAL A 350 -6.49 14.34 -12.23
C VAL A 350 -6.57 14.62 -10.73
N ARG A 351 -7.78 14.85 -10.24
CA ARG A 351 -8.07 15.06 -8.82
C ARG A 351 -8.74 13.82 -8.22
N ASP A 352 -8.58 13.65 -6.91
CA ASP A 352 -9.30 12.60 -6.18
C ASP A 352 -10.81 12.78 -6.39
N SER A 353 -11.49 11.69 -6.71
CA SER A 353 -12.91 11.61 -7.07
C SER A 353 -13.35 12.21 -8.42
N ASP A 354 -12.43 12.53 -9.32
CA ASP A 354 -12.83 12.87 -10.68
C ASP A 354 -13.44 11.65 -11.41
N VAL A 355 -14.54 11.88 -12.12
CA VAL A 355 -15.12 10.93 -13.09
C VAL A 355 -14.63 11.34 -14.48
N LEU A 356 -13.92 10.43 -15.16
CA LEU A 356 -13.26 10.68 -16.43
C LEU A 356 -13.89 9.85 -17.54
N THR A 357 -14.21 10.51 -18.66
CA THR A 357 -14.57 9.85 -19.91
C THR A 357 -13.56 10.25 -20.97
N PHE A 358 -12.77 9.30 -21.45
CA PHE A 358 -11.71 9.54 -22.41
C PHE A 358 -12.23 9.48 -23.84
N ARG A 359 -11.82 10.44 -24.68
CA ARG A 359 -12.02 10.43 -26.13
C ARG A 359 -10.66 10.17 -26.78
N PHE A 360 -10.56 9.10 -27.54
CA PHE A 360 -9.32 8.68 -28.18
C PHE A 360 -9.60 8.12 -29.59
N ARG A 361 -8.56 8.06 -30.42
CA ARG A 361 -8.58 7.35 -31.70
C ARG A 361 -8.02 5.94 -31.48
N ALA A 362 -8.77 4.93 -31.92
CA ALA A 362 -8.32 3.54 -31.96
C ALA A 362 -7.22 3.33 -32.99
#